data_f2ad7807e15438c1a8b2510375e65051
#
_entry.id   f2ad7807e15438c1a8b2510375e65051
#
_cell.length_a   1.000
_cell.length_b   1.000
_cell.length_c   1.000
_cell.angle_alpha   90.00
_cell.angle_beta   90.00
_cell.angle_gamma   90.00
#
_symmetry.space_group_name_H-M   'P 1'
#
loop_
_entity.id
_entity.type
_entity.pdbx_description
1 polymer ?
#
loop_
_entity_poly.entity_id
_entity_poly.type
_entity_poly.pdbx_seq_one_letter_code
_entity_poly.pdbx_strand_id
1 'polypeptide(L)'
;MKTIVCNVPTGLCLISPDLEKWRVRNKDTLLSLQKSRDFQRLTVCLVCTVLGSAPSLLTALCVFPPLYKRALYRAVTLPSGQRHPHTRGNMSIQKIHAREILDSRGNPTVEVDLYTGKGRFRAAVPSGASTGIYEALELRDGDKSRYLGKGVQKAVEHINKTIVPALLEKKLSVVEQEKIDKLMLELDGTENKSKFGANAILGVSLAVCKAGAAEKGVPLYRHIADLAGNPDLILPVPAFNVINGGSHAGNKLAMQEFMILPVGASTFREAMRIGAEVYHNLKAVIKAKYGKDATNVGDEGGFAPNILENNEALELLKAAIEKAGYPDKIVIGMDVAASEFYRKGKYDLDFKSPDDPNRYISGEELGNLYKSFVKNYPVVSIEDPFDQDDWDNWKNFLSTVDIQVVGDDLTVTNPKRIQKAIEQKACNCLLLKVNQIGSVTESIQACKLAQTNGWGVMVSHRSGETEDTFIADLVVGLCTGQ
;
A
#
# COMPACT_ATOMS: atom_id res chain seq x y z
N MET A 1 -4.61 2.38 12.67
CA MET A 1 -3.22 2.47 12.24
C MET A 1 -3.04 1.48 11.12
N LYS A 2 -2.98 1.94 9.94
CA LYS A 2 -2.83 1.09 8.76
C LYS A 2 -1.47 1.29 8.13
N THR A 3 -1.21 0.46 7.28
CA THR A 3 -0.03 0.03 6.55
C THR A 3 0.91 1.17 6.16
N ILE A 4 2.14 0.90 6.28
CA ILE A 4 3.28 1.76 6.04
C ILE A 4 3.83 1.45 4.66
N VAL A 5 4.10 2.45 3.90
CA VAL A 5 4.52 2.30 2.52
C VAL A 5 5.62 3.27 2.12
N CYS A 6 6.48 2.97 1.20
CA CYS A 6 7.76 3.65 1.06
C CYS A 6 8.49 3.68 -0.29
N ASN A 7 9.32 4.70 -0.68
CA ASN A 7 10.08 4.84 -1.95
C ASN A 7 11.38 5.67 -1.93
N VAL A 8 12.35 5.40 -2.78
CA VAL A 8 13.48 6.27 -3.15
C VAL A 8 13.77 6.16 -4.65
N PRO A 9 13.90 7.24 -5.40
CA PRO A 9 14.19 7.22 -6.83
C PRO A 9 15.60 6.71 -7.15
N THR A 10 15.74 6.00 -8.25
CA THR A 10 17.02 5.64 -8.88
C THR A 10 17.37 6.61 -10.01
N GLY A 11 17.21 7.88 -9.82
CA GLY A 11 17.60 8.89 -10.82
C GLY A 11 17.38 10.27 -10.27
N LEU A 12 18.45 10.99 -10.16
CA LEU A 12 18.63 12.43 -9.92
C LEU A 12 17.33 13.21 -9.63
N CYS A 13 16.79 13.04 -8.45
CA CYS A 13 16.11 14.11 -7.77
C CYS A 13 17.04 14.53 -6.63
N LEU A 14 17.37 15.79 -6.52
CA LEU A 14 18.19 16.35 -5.45
C LEU A 14 17.39 16.28 -4.14
N ILE A 15 17.21 15.07 -3.64
CA ILE A 15 16.73 14.86 -2.29
C ILE A 15 17.98 14.80 -1.43
N SER A 16 17.99 15.57 -0.35
CA SER A 16 19.04 15.79 0.63
C SER A 16 20.14 14.71 0.67
N PRO A 17 21.43 15.10 0.86
CA PRO A 17 22.55 14.17 1.04
C PRO A 17 22.33 13.10 2.11
N ASP A 18 21.37 13.30 2.99
CA ASP A 18 21.03 12.37 4.05
C ASP A 18 20.25 11.12 3.59
N LEU A 19 19.53 11.18 2.46
CA LEU A 19 18.86 10.00 1.89
C LEU A 19 19.84 9.01 1.25
N GLU A 20 20.91 9.50 0.64
CA GLU A 20 21.98 8.61 0.15
C GLU A 20 22.71 7.91 1.31
N LYS A 21 22.97 8.62 2.40
CA LYS A 21 23.54 8.03 3.61
C LYS A 21 22.65 6.95 4.22
N TRP A 22 21.34 7.17 4.18
CA TRP A 22 20.35 6.18 4.63
C TRP A 22 20.34 4.93 3.74
N ARG A 23 20.42 5.10 2.43
CA ARG A 23 20.49 4.01 1.44
C ARG A 23 21.73 3.13 1.63
N VAL A 24 22.90 3.72 1.89
CA VAL A 24 24.16 2.98 2.14
C VAL A 24 24.10 2.23 3.47
N ARG A 25 23.61 2.86 4.54
CA ARG A 25 23.56 2.25 5.87
C ARG A 25 22.59 1.08 5.97
N ASN A 26 21.50 1.11 5.22
CA ASN A 26 20.52 0.02 5.26
C ASN A 26 20.91 -1.22 4.44
N LYS A 27 21.83 -1.10 3.48
CA LYS A 27 22.42 -2.29 2.83
C LYS A 27 23.11 -3.21 3.85
N ASP A 28 23.88 -2.65 4.76
CA ASP A 28 24.60 -3.40 5.79
C ASP A 28 23.64 -4.00 6.84
N THR A 29 22.57 -3.28 7.17
CA THR A 29 21.53 -3.75 8.09
C THR A 29 20.74 -4.93 7.53
N LEU A 30 20.44 -4.94 6.24
CA LEU A 30 19.79 -6.07 5.56
C LEU A 30 20.68 -7.31 5.55
N LEU A 31 21.97 -7.14 5.29
CA LEU A 31 22.94 -8.24 5.31
C LEU A 31 23.12 -8.83 6.72
N SER A 32 23.00 -8.01 7.77
CA SER A 32 23.04 -8.46 9.16
C SER A 32 21.74 -9.17 9.58
N LEU A 33 20.59 -8.70 9.10
CA LEU A 33 19.28 -9.28 9.37
C LEU A 33 19.03 -10.60 8.63
N GLN A 34 19.64 -10.81 7.47
CA GLN A 34 19.63 -12.12 6.78
C GLN A 34 20.24 -13.24 7.63
N LYS A 35 21.09 -12.92 8.61
CA LYS A 35 21.72 -13.88 9.54
C LYS A 35 20.99 -14.00 10.88
N SER A 36 19.98 -13.15 11.15
CA SER A 36 19.29 -13.13 12.43
C SER A 36 17.83 -13.59 12.30
N ARG A 37 17.36 -14.32 13.31
CA ARG A 37 15.97 -14.75 13.47
C ARG A 37 14.99 -13.58 13.71
N ASP A 38 15.49 -12.36 13.73
CA ASP A 38 14.71 -11.16 14.12
C ASP A 38 13.87 -10.60 12.98
N PHE A 39 14.12 -10.95 11.71
CA PHE A 39 13.35 -10.47 10.58
C PHE A 39 11.89 -11.01 10.58
N GLN A 40 11.70 -12.26 10.96
CA GLN A 40 10.34 -12.82 11.14
C GLN A 40 9.61 -12.20 12.34
N ARG A 41 10.36 -11.75 13.36
CA ARG A 41 9.78 -11.00 14.48
C ARG A 41 9.41 -9.56 14.12
N LEU A 42 10.11 -8.94 13.17
CA LEU A 42 9.76 -7.59 12.67
C LEU A 42 8.43 -7.59 11.90
N THR A 43 8.17 -8.59 11.09
CA THR A 43 6.88 -8.76 10.39
C THR A 43 5.72 -8.96 11.38
N VAL A 44 5.95 -9.73 12.44
CA VAL A 44 4.96 -9.95 13.52
C VAL A 44 4.76 -8.70 14.37
N CYS A 45 5.82 -7.88 14.60
CA CYS A 45 5.72 -6.65 15.37
C CYS A 45 4.96 -5.54 14.62
N LEU A 46 5.03 -5.50 13.29
CA LEU A 46 4.23 -4.59 12.45
C LEU A 46 2.71 -4.82 12.62
N VAL A 47 2.31 -6.06 12.86
CA VAL A 47 0.89 -6.42 13.09
C VAL A 47 0.45 -6.12 14.53
N CYS A 48 1.33 -6.25 15.53
CA CYS A 48 0.98 -6.04 16.94
C CYS A 48 0.88 -4.59 17.38
N THR A 49 1.41 -3.63 16.61
CA THR A 49 1.37 -2.19 16.99
C THR A 49 0.03 -1.52 16.63
N VAL A 50 -0.88 -2.25 15.99
CA VAL A 50 -2.16 -1.75 15.47
C VAL A 50 -3.28 -1.65 16.51
N LEU A 51 -3.10 -2.22 17.70
CA LEU A 51 -4.12 -2.16 18.76
C LEU A 51 -3.75 -1.09 19.81
N GLY A 52 -4.03 0.15 19.46
CA GLY A 52 -3.82 1.30 20.34
C GLY A 52 -4.92 1.46 21.38
N SER A 53 -4.48 1.87 22.54
CA SER A 53 -5.21 2.43 23.69
C SER A 53 -5.73 1.47 24.74
N ALA A 54 -4.85 1.05 25.68
CA ALA A 54 -5.16 0.99 27.12
C ALA A 54 -3.86 0.75 27.93
N PRO A 55 -3.69 1.32 29.12
CA PRO A 55 -2.47 1.19 29.93
C PRO A 55 -2.39 -0.13 30.73
N SER A 56 -2.83 -1.25 30.15
CA SER A 56 -2.83 -2.59 30.77
C SER A 56 -2.20 -3.68 29.89
N LEU A 57 -1.30 -3.32 28.97
CA LEU A 57 -0.68 -4.23 27.99
C LEU A 57 0.33 -5.24 28.61
N LEU A 58 0.68 -5.12 29.87
CA LEU A 58 1.49 -6.14 30.56
C LEU A 58 0.68 -7.39 30.96
N THR A 59 -0.65 -7.31 31.00
CA THR A 59 -1.53 -8.43 31.40
C THR A 59 -2.08 -9.20 30.18
N ALA A 60 -2.05 -8.63 28.98
CA ALA A 60 -2.59 -9.29 27.77
C ALA A 60 -1.71 -10.42 27.22
N LEU A 61 -0.44 -10.49 27.63
CA LEU A 61 0.49 -11.57 27.23
C LEU A 61 0.21 -12.92 27.95
N CYS A 62 -0.72 -12.96 28.92
CA CYS A 62 -1.03 -14.14 29.69
C CYS A 62 -2.29 -14.90 29.27
N VAL A 63 -3.04 -14.43 28.28
CA VAL A 63 -4.38 -15.00 27.93
C VAL A 63 -4.42 -15.65 26.54
N PHE A 64 -3.32 -16.20 26.05
CA PHE A 64 -3.37 -17.12 24.91
C PHE A 64 -3.57 -18.56 25.37
N PRO A 65 -4.51 -19.32 24.77
CA PRO A 65 -4.73 -20.72 25.15
C PRO A 65 -3.47 -21.58 24.95
N PRO A 66 -3.27 -22.63 25.75
CA PRO A 66 -2.07 -23.48 25.74
C PRO A 66 -1.71 -24.14 24.40
N LEU A 67 -2.66 -24.20 23.46
CA LEU A 67 -2.47 -24.78 22.14
C LEU A 67 -1.54 -23.97 21.23
N TYR A 68 -1.43 -22.65 21.42
CA TYR A 68 -0.53 -21.82 20.62
C TYR A 68 0.94 -21.94 21.03
N LYS A 69 1.22 -22.25 22.29
CA LYS A 69 2.59 -22.49 22.79
C LYS A 69 3.24 -23.76 22.20
N ARG A 70 2.45 -24.78 21.84
CA ARG A 70 2.97 -26.03 21.26
C ARG A 70 3.38 -25.89 19.79
N ALA A 71 2.78 -25.00 19.01
CA ALA A 71 3.15 -24.76 17.63
C ALA A 71 4.47 -23.99 17.50
N LEU A 72 4.74 -23.06 18.42
CA LEU A 72 5.98 -22.27 18.44
C LEU A 72 7.21 -23.07 18.91
N TYR A 73 7.02 -24.05 19.83
CA TYR A 73 8.14 -24.85 20.36
C TYR A 73 8.56 -26.01 19.47
N ARG A 74 7.70 -26.50 18.55
CA ARG A 74 8.08 -27.57 17.62
C ARG A 74 8.91 -27.11 16.41
N ALA A 75 9.05 -25.82 16.19
CA ALA A 75 9.88 -25.28 15.12
C ALA A 75 11.37 -25.09 15.48
N VAL A 76 11.77 -25.38 16.73
CA VAL A 76 13.09 -24.97 17.27
C VAL A 76 14.07 -26.13 17.48
N THR A 77 13.66 -27.39 17.32
CA THR A 77 14.58 -28.54 17.51
C THR A 77 14.53 -29.49 16.31
N LEU A 78 15.33 -29.22 15.29
CA LEU A 78 15.80 -30.25 14.38
C LEU A 78 17.30 -30.46 14.61
N PRO A 79 17.76 -31.70 14.80
CA PRO A 79 19.18 -32.01 14.96
C PRO A 79 19.93 -31.75 13.65
N SER A 80 21.15 -31.23 13.77
CA SER A 80 22.11 -31.12 12.68
C SER A 80 22.51 -32.51 12.18
N GLY A 81 22.27 -32.78 10.91
CA GLY A 81 22.98 -33.85 10.21
C GLY A 81 22.15 -35.02 9.70
N GLN A 82 21.42 -34.78 8.62
CA GLN A 82 21.26 -35.78 7.54
C GLN A 82 20.82 -35.03 6.28
N ARG A 83 21.67 -34.97 5.27
CA ARG A 83 21.27 -34.54 3.92
C ARG A 83 20.38 -35.66 3.37
N HIS A 84 19.07 -35.44 3.44
CA HIS A 84 18.14 -36.25 2.65
C HIS A 84 18.32 -35.91 1.16
N PRO A 85 18.31 -36.91 0.26
CA PRO A 85 18.32 -36.64 -1.16
C PRO A 85 17.10 -35.77 -1.50
N HIS A 86 17.34 -34.71 -2.26
CA HIS A 86 16.26 -33.87 -2.83
C HIS A 86 15.39 -34.76 -3.73
N THR A 87 14.41 -35.43 -3.18
CA THR A 87 13.24 -35.81 -3.95
C THR A 87 12.67 -34.49 -4.46
N ARG A 88 12.58 -34.33 -5.79
CA ARG A 88 11.81 -33.26 -6.43
C ARG A 88 10.39 -33.37 -5.88
N GLY A 89 10.11 -32.68 -4.77
CA GLY A 89 8.79 -32.56 -4.20
C GLY A 89 7.88 -32.03 -5.29
N ASN A 90 6.70 -32.58 -5.38
CA ASN A 90 5.69 -32.17 -6.34
C ASN A 90 5.31 -30.71 -6.04
N MET A 91 5.94 -29.74 -6.73
CA MET A 91 5.70 -28.27 -6.59
C MET A 91 4.31 -27.89 -7.14
N SER A 92 3.41 -28.86 -7.32
CA SER A 92 2.09 -28.65 -7.87
C SER A 92 1.11 -28.16 -6.82
N ILE A 93 0.16 -27.38 -7.28
CA ILE A 93 -1.00 -26.98 -6.50
C ILE A 93 -1.80 -28.24 -6.18
N GLN A 94 -2.03 -28.51 -4.89
CA GLN A 94 -2.83 -29.63 -4.43
C GLN A 94 -4.30 -29.25 -4.25
N LYS A 95 -4.55 -28.04 -3.73
CA LYS A 95 -5.89 -27.52 -3.47
C LYS A 95 -5.85 -26.01 -3.39
N ILE A 96 -6.90 -25.37 -3.88
CA ILE A 96 -7.19 -23.94 -3.61
C ILE A 96 -8.63 -23.88 -3.11
N HIS A 97 -8.86 -22.96 -2.15
CA HIS A 97 -10.19 -22.68 -1.64
C HIS A 97 -10.31 -21.20 -1.28
N ALA A 98 -11.30 -20.55 -1.87
CA ALA A 98 -11.61 -19.15 -1.58
C ALA A 98 -12.84 -19.03 -0.69
N ARG A 99 -12.86 -17.95 0.13
CA ARG A 99 -13.99 -17.56 0.96
C ARG A 99 -14.12 -16.05 1.05
N GLU A 100 -15.28 -15.60 1.52
CA GLU A 100 -15.55 -14.23 1.89
C GLU A 100 -15.10 -14.00 3.35
N ILE A 101 -14.37 -12.90 3.58
CA ILE A 101 -14.00 -12.40 4.91
C ILE A 101 -14.34 -10.92 5.00
N LEU A 102 -14.09 -10.27 6.14
CA LEU A 102 -14.31 -8.84 6.31
C LEU A 102 -12.98 -8.07 6.36
N ASP A 103 -12.96 -6.92 5.70
CA ASP A 103 -11.85 -5.97 5.76
C ASP A 103 -11.89 -5.13 7.04
N SER A 104 -10.92 -4.24 7.23
CA SER A 104 -10.81 -3.35 8.39
C SER A 104 -11.96 -2.35 8.55
N ARG A 105 -12.79 -2.18 7.52
CA ARG A 105 -14.01 -1.36 7.53
C ARG A 105 -15.28 -2.20 7.76
N GLY A 106 -15.15 -3.54 7.87
CA GLY A 106 -16.27 -4.48 7.95
C GLY A 106 -16.95 -4.75 6.60
N ASN A 107 -16.33 -4.38 5.47
CA ASN A 107 -16.83 -4.75 4.14
C ASN A 107 -16.29 -6.12 3.72
N PRO A 108 -17.08 -6.93 3.00
CA PRO A 108 -16.62 -8.21 2.46
C PRO A 108 -15.43 -8.05 1.51
N THR A 109 -14.50 -9.00 1.59
CA THR A 109 -13.39 -9.17 0.65
C THR A 109 -13.04 -10.64 0.49
N VAL A 110 -12.18 -10.95 -0.50
CA VAL A 110 -11.79 -12.31 -0.87
C VAL A 110 -10.57 -12.77 -0.08
N GLU A 111 -10.63 -13.97 0.49
CA GLU A 111 -9.48 -14.69 1.04
C GLU A 111 -9.30 -16.02 0.32
N VAL A 112 -8.05 -16.38 0.00
CA VAL A 112 -7.68 -17.60 -0.71
C VAL A 112 -6.69 -18.41 0.11
N ASP A 113 -7.01 -19.68 0.34
CA ASP A 113 -6.09 -20.71 0.83
C ASP A 113 -5.59 -21.56 -0.32
N LEU A 114 -4.28 -21.62 -0.53
CA LEU A 114 -3.61 -22.50 -1.48
C LEU A 114 -2.76 -23.52 -0.72
N TYR A 115 -2.82 -24.78 -1.14
CA TYR A 115 -2.11 -25.88 -0.52
C TYR A 115 -1.13 -26.53 -1.49
N THR A 116 0.08 -26.76 -1.01
CA THR A 116 1.12 -27.56 -1.66
C THR A 116 1.67 -28.59 -0.68
N GLY A 117 2.67 -29.37 -1.08
CA GLY A 117 3.40 -30.26 -0.19
C GLY A 117 4.11 -29.57 0.97
N LYS A 118 4.31 -28.22 0.88
CA LYS A 118 4.93 -27.39 1.95
C LYS A 118 3.92 -26.86 2.96
N GLY A 119 2.62 -26.98 2.70
CA GLY A 119 1.57 -26.53 3.60
C GLY A 119 0.54 -25.61 2.94
N ARG A 120 -0.11 -24.80 3.79
CA ARG A 120 -1.14 -23.84 3.39
C ARG A 120 -0.55 -22.44 3.27
N PHE A 121 -0.90 -21.76 2.19
CA PHE A 121 -0.54 -20.37 1.89
C PHE A 121 -1.81 -19.55 1.72
N ARG A 122 -1.99 -18.57 2.58
CA ARG A 122 -3.18 -17.72 2.65
C ARG A 122 -2.89 -16.34 2.13
N ALA A 123 -3.80 -15.80 1.34
CA ALA A 123 -3.80 -14.42 0.90
C ALA A 123 -5.19 -13.83 1.02
N ALA A 124 -5.25 -12.54 1.35
CA ALA A 124 -6.47 -11.76 1.37
C ALA A 124 -6.30 -10.49 0.52
N VAL A 125 -7.38 -10.09 -0.15
CA VAL A 125 -7.36 -9.00 -1.13
C VAL A 125 -7.74 -7.70 -0.45
N PRO A 126 -6.95 -6.60 -0.60
CA PRO A 126 -7.32 -5.28 -0.13
C PRO A 126 -8.42 -4.65 -1.02
N SER A 127 -9.16 -3.68 -0.48
CA SER A 127 -10.28 -3.03 -1.16
C SER A 127 -10.25 -1.52 -0.97
N GLY A 128 -10.40 -0.76 -2.06
CA GLY A 128 -10.42 0.71 -2.04
C GLY A 128 -11.72 1.33 -1.49
N ALA A 129 -11.66 2.61 -1.13
CA ALA A 129 -12.82 3.46 -0.87
C ALA A 129 -13.02 4.45 -2.01
N SER A 130 -12.05 5.31 -2.25
CA SER A 130 -11.95 6.08 -3.49
C SER A 130 -11.24 5.21 -4.54
N THR A 131 -11.73 5.19 -5.76
CA THR A 131 -11.24 4.30 -6.82
C THR A 131 -11.20 5.05 -8.13
N GLY A 132 -10.03 5.04 -8.80
CA GLY A 132 -9.89 5.56 -10.15
C GLY A 132 -10.82 4.82 -11.13
N ILE A 133 -11.44 5.55 -12.04
CA ILE A 133 -12.42 4.96 -12.99
C ILE A 133 -11.80 3.94 -13.95
N TYR A 134 -10.48 3.89 -14.03
CA TYR A 134 -9.70 2.98 -14.88
C TYR A 134 -9.10 1.79 -14.13
N GLU A 135 -9.39 1.63 -12.83
CA GLU A 135 -8.97 0.44 -12.08
C GLU A 135 -9.58 -0.84 -12.67
N ALA A 136 -8.87 -1.94 -12.56
CA ALA A 136 -9.44 -3.25 -12.83
C ALA A 136 -10.64 -3.51 -11.89
N LEU A 137 -11.67 -4.16 -12.39
CA LEU A 137 -12.95 -4.30 -11.71
C LEU A 137 -12.85 -5.14 -10.44
N GLU A 138 -13.11 -4.56 -9.29
CA GLU A 138 -13.43 -5.29 -8.08
C GLU A 138 -14.87 -5.83 -8.18
N LEU A 139 -15.02 -7.14 -8.37
CA LEU A 139 -16.34 -7.74 -8.57
C LEU A 139 -17.13 -7.81 -7.25
N ARG A 140 -18.25 -7.12 -7.22
CA ARG A 140 -19.23 -7.11 -6.13
C ARG A 140 -20.51 -7.80 -6.54
N ASP A 141 -21.20 -8.44 -5.58
CA ASP A 141 -22.44 -9.19 -5.86
C ASP A 141 -23.60 -8.30 -6.32
N GLY A 142 -23.66 -7.05 -5.81
CA GLY A 142 -24.74 -6.11 -6.11
C GLY A 142 -26.06 -6.44 -5.40
N ASP A 143 -26.14 -7.54 -4.66
CA ASP A 143 -27.30 -7.92 -3.87
C ASP A 143 -27.42 -7.06 -2.60
N LYS A 144 -28.32 -6.09 -2.63
CA LYS A 144 -28.54 -5.14 -1.53
C LYS A 144 -29.01 -5.80 -0.23
N SER A 145 -29.54 -7.02 -0.28
CA SER A 145 -29.97 -7.78 0.90
C SER A 145 -28.79 -8.32 1.72
N ARG A 146 -27.60 -8.42 1.10
CA ARG A 146 -26.35 -8.83 1.74
C ARG A 146 -25.31 -7.72 1.67
N TYR A 147 -24.79 -7.28 2.82
CA TYR A 147 -23.74 -6.27 2.92
C TYR A 147 -23.99 -5.02 2.05
N LEU A 148 -25.26 -4.62 1.89
CA LEU A 148 -25.66 -3.49 1.08
C LEU A 148 -25.18 -3.55 -0.40
N GLY A 149 -25.05 -4.74 -0.94
CA GLY A 149 -24.55 -5.01 -2.30
C GLY A 149 -23.05 -5.23 -2.40
N LYS A 150 -22.29 -5.11 -1.31
CA LYS A 150 -20.83 -5.22 -1.29
C LYS A 150 -20.30 -6.65 -1.12
N GLY A 151 -21.15 -7.68 -1.12
CA GLY A 151 -20.75 -9.09 -1.07
C GLY A 151 -19.79 -9.46 -2.19
N VAL A 152 -19.00 -10.53 -2.00
CA VAL A 152 -17.99 -11.01 -2.99
C VAL A 152 -18.16 -12.50 -3.32
N GLN A 153 -19.37 -13.06 -3.11
CA GLN A 153 -19.63 -14.47 -3.38
C GLN A 153 -19.44 -14.84 -4.85
N LYS A 154 -19.79 -13.96 -5.80
CA LYS A 154 -19.53 -14.18 -7.23
C LYS A 154 -18.03 -14.37 -7.51
N ALA A 155 -17.18 -13.51 -6.97
CA ALA A 155 -15.73 -13.63 -7.09
C ALA A 155 -15.22 -14.94 -6.46
N VAL A 156 -15.70 -15.29 -5.26
CA VAL A 156 -15.40 -16.56 -4.57
C VAL A 156 -15.84 -17.76 -5.43
N GLU A 157 -17.01 -17.71 -6.03
CA GLU A 157 -17.49 -18.77 -6.92
C GLU A 157 -16.64 -18.91 -8.18
N HIS A 158 -16.23 -17.80 -8.80
CA HIS A 158 -15.34 -17.83 -9.96
C HIS A 158 -14.00 -18.49 -9.63
N ILE A 159 -13.44 -18.21 -8.45
CA ILE A 159 -12.24 -18.91 -7.98
C ILE A 159 -12.53 -20.41 -7.86
N ASN A 160 -13.49 -20.79 -7.00
CA ASN A 160 -13.70 -22.18 -6.61
C ASN A 160 -14.23 -23.06 -7.76
N LYS A 161 -15.06 -22.51 -8.66
CA LYS A 161 -15.74 -23.29 -9.71
C LYS A 161 -15.08 -23.20 -11.09
N THR A 162 -14.25 -22.16 -11.35
CA THR A 162 -13.68 -21.93 -12.70
C THR A 162 -12.16 -21.87 -12.69
N ILE A 163 -11.57 -20.95 -11.90
CA ILE A 163 -10.11 -20.74 -11.89
C ILE A 163 -9.39 -21.97 -11.33
N VAL A 164 -9.86 -22.49 -10.19
CA VAL A 164 -9.22 -23.64 -9.52
C VAL A 164 -9.21 -24.89 -10.39
N PRO A 165 -10.33 -25.36 -10.99
CA PRO A 165 -10.30 -26.49 -11.89
C PRO A 165 -9.32 -26.32 -13.05
N ALA A 166 -9.28 -25.14 -13.68
CA ALA A 166 -8.37 -24.86 -14.79
C ALA A 166 -6.88 -24.92 -14.38
N LEU A 167 -6.53 -24.36 -13.20
CA LEU A 167 -5.17 -24.42 -12.67
C LEU A 167 -4.74 -25.86 -12.33
N LEU A 168 -5.63 -26.65 -11.72
CA LEU A 168 -5.35 -28.06 -11.37
C LEU A 168 -5.18 -28.92 -12.63
N GLU A 169 -5.97 -28.70 -13.67
CA GLU A 169 -5.84 -29.37 -14.95
C GLU A 169 -4.50 -29.13 -15.63
N LYS A 170 -4.03 -27.88 -15.62
CA LYS A 170 -2.74 -27.47 -16.24
C LYS A 170 -1.51 -27.96 -15.47
N LYS A 171 -1.68 -28.40 -14.21
CA LYS A 171 -0.59 -28.92 -13.36
C LYS A 171 0.65 -28.01 -13.29
N LEU A 172 0.42 -26.68 -13.32
CA LEU A 172 1.50 -25.69 -13.21
C LEU A 172 2.14 -25.73 -11.83
N SER A 173 3.43 -25.48 -11.78
CA SER A 173 4.14 -25.31 -10.51
C SER A 173 3.87 -23.92 -9.93
N VAL A 174 3.73 -23.79 -8.61
CA VAL A 174 3.55 -22.51 -7.93
C VAL A 174 4.73 -21.53 -8.10
N VAL A 175 5.89 -22.00 -8.56
CA VAL A 175 7.02 -21.13 -8.89
C VAL A 175 6.91 -20.48 -10.27
N GLU A 176 5.93 -20.89 -11.08
CA GLU A 176 5.67 -20.37 -12.42
C GLU A 176 4.63 -19.22 -12.38
N GLN A 177 4.86 -18.22 -11.53
CA GLN A 177 3.93 -17.10 -11.26
C GLN A 177 3.35 -16.50 -12.53
N GLU A 178 4.21 -16.13 -13.48
CA GLU A 178 3.79 -15.48 -14.72
C GLU A 178 2.85 -16.36 -15.56
N LYS A 179 3.12 -17.67 -15.63
CA LYS A 179 2.25 -18.58 -16.39
C LYS A 179 0.89 -18.77 -15.75
N ILE A 180 0.85 -18.78 -14.40
CA ILE A 180 -0.40 -18.92 -13.64
C ILE A 180 -1.23 -17.66 -13.81
N ASP A 181 -0.63 -16.48 -13.62
CA ASP A 181 -1.29 -15.20 -13.79
C ASP A 181 -1.82 -15.06 -15.24
N LYS A 182 -0.98 -15.35 -16.23
CA LYS A 182 -1.36 -15.33 -17.65
C LYS A 182 -2.55 -16.24 -17.94
N LEU A 183 -2.58 -17.47 -17.42
CA LEU A 183 -3.71 -18.37 -17.59
C LEU A 183 -5.00 -17.77 -17.04
N MET A 184 -4.96 -17.15 -15.85
CA MET A 184 -6.15 -16.51 -15.27
C MET A 184 -6.62 -15.33 -16.10
N LEU A 185 -5.69 -14.51 -16.64
CA LEU A 185 -6.00 -13.39 -17.51
C LEU A 185 -6.60 -13.85 -18.85
N GLU A 186 -6.08 -14.91 -19.46
CA GLU A 186 -6.62 -15.51 -20.70
C GLU A 186 -8.02 -16.09 -20.48
N LEU A 187 -8.28 -16.70 -19.33
CA LEU A 187 -9.60 -17.23 -18.97
C LEU A 187 -10.63 -16.13 -18.73
N ASP A 188 -10.20 -15.00 -18.15
CA ASP A 188 -11.03 -13.80 -18.01
C ASP A 188 -11.32 -13.19 -19.39
N GLY A 189 -10.29 -12.91 -20.16
CA GLY A 189 -10.38 -12.43 -21.54
C GLY A 189 -10.88 -11.00 -21.68
N THR A 190 -11.07 -10.25 -20.58
CA THR A 190 -11.48 -8.85 -20.61
C THR A 190 -10.34 -7.93 -20.18
N GLU A 191 -10.31 -6.69 -20.68
CA GLU A 191 -9.22 -5.77 -20.40
C GLU A 191 -9.14 -5.38 -18.90
N ASN A 192 -10.30 -5.17 -18.29
CA ASN A 192 -10.42 -4.73 -16.89
C ASN A 192 -10.78 -5.86 -15.92
N LYS A 193 -10.62 -7.12 -16.32
CA LYS A 193 -10.93 -8.31 -15.51
C LYS A 193 -12.39 -8.40 -15.05
N SER A 194 -13.31 -7.87 -15.87
CA SER A 194 -14.73 -7.78 -15.50
C SER A 194 -15.48 -9.09 -15.48
N LYS A 195 -14.93 -10.16 -16.06
CA LYS A 195 -15.59 -11.47 -16.06
C LYS A 195 -15.47 -12.19 -14.72
N PHE A 196 -14.26 -12.25 -14.14
CA PHE A 196 -14.02 -12.93 -12.87
C PHE A 196 -13.89 -11.96 -11.69
N GLY A 197 -13.47 -10.73 -11.97
CA GLY A 197 -13.09 -9.74 -10.98
C GLY A 197 -11.59 -9.73 -10.69
N ALA A 198 -11.00 -8.54 -10.63
CA ALA A 198 -9.60 -8.38 -10.23
C ALA A 198 -9.33 -8.96 -8.83
N ASN A 199 -10.29 -8.87 -7.92
CA ASN A 199 -10.21 -9.44 -6.58
C ASN A 199 -10.13 -10.98 -6.60
N ALA A 200 -10.81 -11.66 -7.52
CA ALA A 200 -10.70 -13.11 -7.68
C ALA A 200 -9.31 -13.52 -8.20
N ILE A 201 -8.83 -12.86 -9.26
CA ILE A 201 -7.53 -13.15 -9.87
C ILE A 201 -6.40 -12.84 -8.90
N LEU A 202 -6.43 -11.68 -8.25
CA LEU A 202 -5.40 -11.25 -7.31
C LEU A 202 -5.30 -12.17 -6.10
N GLY A 203 -6.42 -12.61 -5.51
CA GLY A 203 -6.38 -13.51 -4.36
C GLY A 203 -5.60 -14.79 -4.63
N VAL A 204 -5.80 -15.39 -5.82
CA VAL A 204 -5.05 -16.56 -6.25
C VAL A 204 -3.59 -16.20 -6.55
N SER A 205 -3.33 -15.10 -7.26
CA SER A 205 -1.99 -14.65 -7.62
C SER A 205 -1.10 -14.41 -6.41
N LEU A 206 -1.63 -13.76 -5.37
CA LEU A 206 -0.93 -13.52 -4.09
C LEU A 206 -0.61 -14.84 -3.37
N ALA A 207 -1.58 -15.77 -3.30
CA ALA A 207 -1.38 -17.06 -2.64
C ALA A 207 -0.34 -17.92 -3.37
N VAL A 208 -0.33 -17.90 -4.70
CA VAL A 208 0.68 -18.54 -5.54
C VAL A 208 2.07 -17.99 -5.27
N CYS A 209 2.22 -16.68 -5.18
CA CYS A 209 3.51 -16.03 -4.91
C CYS A 209 4.07 -16.45 -3.54
N LYS A 210 3.23 -16.49 -2.50
CA LYS A 210 3.61 -16.98 -1.17
C LYS A 210 4.03 -18.45 -1.20
N ALA A 211 3.29 -19.29 -1.91
CA ALA A 211 3.61 -20.69 -2.08
C ALA A 211 4.92 -20.89 -2.87
N GLY A 212 5.14 -20.11 -3.93
CA GLY A 212 6.37 -20.13 -4.73
C GLY A 212 7.61 -19.82 -3.92
N ALA A 213 7.55 -18.83 -3.03
CA ALA A 213 8.62 -18.50 -2.10
C ALA A 213 8.97 -19.69 -1.18
N ALA A 214 7.96 -20.32 -0.61
CA ALA A 214 8.13 -21.47 0.27
C ALA A 214 8.69 -22.71 -0.46
N GLU A 215 8.25 -22.97 -1.70
CA GLU A 215 8.78 -24.05 -2.53
C GLU A 215 10.26 -23.84 -2.87
N LYS A 216 10.66 -22.60 -3.15
CA LYS A 216 12.07 -22.23 -3.34
C LYS A 216 12.87 -22.21 -2.03
N GLY A 217 12.22 -22.23 -0.87
CA GLY A 217 12.85 -22.14 0.45
C GLY A 217 13.49 -20.79 0.75
N VAL A 218 12.91 -19.71 0.19
CA VAL A 218 13.37 -18.33 0.37
C VAL A 218 12.27 -17.46 1.00
N PRO A 219 12.63 -16.35 1.67
CA PRO A 219 11.63 -15.37 2.12
C PRO A 219 10.84 -14.78 0.94
N LEU A 220 9.59 -14.34 1.21
CA LEU A 220 8.69 -13.83 0.17
C LEU A 220 9.30 -12.64 -0.57
N TYR A 221 9.88 -11.67 0.13
CA TYR A 221 10.54 -10.52 -0.49
C TYR A 221 11.68 -10.93 -1.45
N ARG A 222 12.44 -12.00 -1.15
CA ARG A 222 13.50 -12.51 -2.03
C ARG A 222 12.90 -13.18 -3.26
N HIS A 223 11.81 -13.92 -3.11
CA HIS A 223 11.12 -14.51 -4.24
C HIS A 223 10.57 -13.45 -5.19
N ILE A 224 9.97 -12.39 -4.65
CA ILE A 224 9.50 -11.24 -5.43
C ILE A 224 10.68 -10.54 -6.14
N ALA A 225 11.80 -10.35 -5.45
CA ALA A 225 13.00 -9.79 -6.06
C ALA A 225 13.51 -10.65 -7.22
N ASP A 226 13.51 -11.98 -7.05
CA ASP A 226 13.89 -12.92 -8.11
C ASP A 226 12.94 -12.84 -9.32
N LEU A 227 11.63 -12.78 -9.08
CA LEU A 227 10.63 -12.58 -10.14
C LEU A 227 10.82 -11.26 -10.89
N ALA A 228 11.19 -10.21 -10.17
CA ALA A 228 11.47 -8.88 -10.72
C ALA A 228 12.88 -8.77 -11.32
N GLY A 229 13.76 -9.73 -11.10
CA GLY A 229 15.17 -9.65 -11.52
C GLY A 229 15.97 -8.60 -10.76
N ASN A 230 15.62 -8.32 -9.50
CA ASN A 230 16.31 -7.35 -8.65
C ASN A 230 17.37 -8.04 -7.78
N PRO A 231 18.67 -7.76 -7.97
CA PRO A 231 19.73 -8.32 -7.14
C PRO A 231 19.76 -7.68 -5.75
N ASP A 232 19.48 -6.41 -5.68
CA ASP A 232 19.50 -5.60 -4.45
C ASP A 232 18.14 -5.56 -3.77
N LEU A 233 18.16 -5.39 -2.47
CA LEU A 233 16.99 -5.18 -1.63
C LEU A 233 17.17 -3.91 -0.82
N ILE A 234 16.10 -3.17 -0.60
CA ILE A 234 16.10 -1.98 0.23
C ILE A 234 14.89 -1.97 1.16
N LEU A 235 15.14 -1.63 2.43
CA LEU A 235 14.05 -1.31 3.35
C LEU A 235 13.49 0.08 3.02
N PRO A 236 12.18 0.23 3.15
CA PRO A 236 11.51 1.46 2.75
C PRO A 236 11.59 2.59 3.78
N VAL A 237 11.45 3.86 3.33
CA VAL A 237 11.03 4.99 4.18
C VAL A 237 9.53 4.85 4.42
N PRO A 238 9.03 4.70 5.67
CA PRO A 238 7.61 4.57 5.92
C PRO A 238 6.87 5.90 5.73
N ALA A 239 5.75 5.87 5.00
CA ALA A 239 4.80 6.96 4.91
C ALA A 239 3.63 6.70 5.87
N PHE A 240 3.43 7.59 6.84
CA PHE A 240 2.35 7.47 7.80
C PHE A 240 1.24 8.47 7.44
N ASN A 241 0.09 7.98 7.03
CA ASN A 241 -1.10 8.82 6.94
C ASN A 241 -1.57 9.15 8.36
N VAL A 242 -1.51 10.42 8.77
CA VAL A 242 -1.78 10.84 10.15
C VAL A 242 -2.94 11.83 10.28
N ILE A 243 -3.36 12.48 9.18
CA ILE A 243 -4.61 13.24 9.09
C ILE A 243 -5.37 12.79 7.84
N ASN A 244 -6.65 12.49 8.02
CA ASN A 244 -7.58 12.18 6.93
C ASN A 244 -8.52 13.37 6.66
N GLY A 245 -8.77 13.60 5.39
CA GLY A 245 -9.80 14.49 4.84
C GLY A 245 -10.49 13.81 3.66
N GLY A 246 -10.91 14.58 2.66
CA GLY A 246 -11.53 14.05 1.45
C GLY A 246 -12.70 13.10 1.75
N SER A 247 -12.89 12.12 0.91
CA SER A 247 -13.92 11.08 1.07
C SER A 247 -13.64 10.11 2.24
N HIS A 248 -12.42 10.12 2.80
CA HIS A 248 -12.00 9.23 3.90
C HIS A 248 -12.34 9.75 5.30
N ALA A 249 -12.91 10.97 5.41
CA ALA A 249 -13.25 11.57 6.68
C ALA A 249 -14.53 12.41 6.60
N GLY A 250 -15.25 12.51 7.72
CA GLY A 250 -16.45 13.34 7.83
C GLY A 250 -16.19 14.83 8.12
N ASN A 251 -14.93 15.28 8.13
CA ASN A 251 -14.56 16.69 8.28
C ASN A 251 -14.73 17.47 6.95
N LYS A 252 -14.38 18.76 6.97
CA LYS A 252 -14.52 19.62 5.78
C LYS A 252 -13.26 19.73 4.91
N LEU A 253 -12.16 19.09 5.28
CA LEU A 253 -10.94 19.07 4.45
C LEU A 253 -11.25 18.48 3.07
N ALA A 254 -10.80 19.17 2.02
CA ALA A 254 -10.90 18.68 0.66
C ALA A 254 -9.85 17.60 0.37
N MET A 255 -8.60 17.83 0.77
CA MET A 255 -7.48 16.90 0.50
C MET A 255 -7.53 15.69 1.42
N GLN A 256 -7.22 14.52 0.85
CA GLN A 256 -7.59 13.22 1.42
C GLN A 256 -6.65 12.75 2.51
N GLU A 257 -5.32 12.93 2.33
CA GLU A 257 -4.32 12.41 3.25
C GLU A 257 -3.19 13.40 3.47
N PHE A 258 -2.74 13.45 4.73
CA PHE A 258 -1.54 14.20 5.12
C PHE A 258 -0.61 13.22 5.82
N MET A 259 0.54 12.99 5.19
CA MET A 259 1.51 11.97 5.59
C MET A 259 2.76 12.58 6.19
N ILE A 260 3.38 11.85 7.13
CA ILE A 260 4.73 12.13 7.62
C ILE A 260 5.70 11.05 7.15
N LEU A 261 6.89 11.48 6.70
CA LEU A 261 7.94 10.62 6.18
C LEU A 261 9.23 10.86 6.99
N PRO A 262 9.67 9.91 7.84
CA PRO A 262 10.84 10.06 8.70
C PRO A 262 12.16 9.79 7.96
N VAL A 263 12.47 10.60 6.96
CA VAL A 263 13.64 10.47 6.07
C VAL A 263 14.98 10.61 6.77
N GLY A 264 15.02 11.34 7.90
CA GLY A 264 16.24 11.53 8.72
C GLY A 264 16.51 10.38 9.71
N ALA A 265 15.73 9.30 9.68
CA ALA A 265 15.99 8.11 10.49
C ALA A 265 17.19 7.32 9.95
N SER A 266 18.02 6.80 10.86
CA SER A 266 19.19 5.99 10.50
C SER A 266 18.87 4.52 10.26
N THR A 267 17.71 4.03 10.74
CA THR A 267 17.22 2.65 10.60
C THR A 267 15.71 2.63 10.45
N PHE A 268 15.17 1.58 9.84
CA PHE A 268 13.71 1.37 9.74
C PHE A 268 13.04 1.34 11.12
N ARG A 269 13.67 0.73 12.13
CA ARG A 269 13.17 0.73 13.51
C ARG A 269 13.07 2.15 14.07
N GLU A 270 14.06 3.00 13.82
CA GLU A 270 14.01 4.41 14.22
C GLU A 270 12.92 5.16 13.47
N ALA A 271 12.77 4.92 12.16
CA ALA A 271 11.70 5.53 11.35
C ALA A 271 10.31 5.20 11.91
N MET A 272 10.08 3.93 12.27
CA MET A 272 8.84 3.48 12.89
C MET A 272 8.57 4.16 14.24
N ARG A 273 9.61 4.27 15.07
CA ARG A 273 9.52 4.96 16.36
C ARG A 273 9.16 6.44 16.19
N ILE A 274 9.89 7.13 15.32
CA ILE A 274 9.67 8.56 15.02
C ILE A 274 8.23 8.78 14.55
N GLY A 275 7.76 8.00 13.58
CA GLY A 275 6.39 8.10 13.07
C GLY A 275 5.33 7.90 14.16
N ALA A 276 5.49 6.88 15.01
CA ALA A 276 4.57 6.62 16.11
C ALA A 276 4.58 7.76 17.16
N GLU A 277 5.75 8.27 17.52
CA GLU A 277 5.89 9.35 18.48
C GLU A 277 5.28 10.65 17.97
N VAL A 278 5.46 10.99 16.68
CA VAL A 278 4.82 12.17 16.07
C VAL A 278 3.31 11.98 16.00
N TYR A 279 2.81 10.80 15.62
CA TYR A 279 1.38 10.52 15.63
C TYR A 279 0.73 10.75 17.00
N HIS A 280 1.37 10.31 18.09
CA HIS A 280 0.86 10.54 19.44
C HIS A 280 0.98 12.00 19.88
N ASN A 281 2.03 12.72 19.46
CA ASN A 281 2.13 14.17 19.68
C ASN A 281 1.08 14.94 18.90
N LEU A 282 0.78 14.55 17.66
CA LEU A 282 -0.32 15.11 16.86
C LEU A 282 -1.67 14.93 17.55
N LYS A 283 -1.93 13.74 18.11
CA LYS A 283 -3.15 13.52 18.92
C LYS A 283 -3.24 14.52 20.07
N ALA A 284 -2.13 14.78 20.75
CA ALA A 284 -2.10 15.73 21.86
C ALA A 284 -2.30 17.19 21.40
N VAL A 285 -1.75 17.57 20.24
CA VAL A 285 -1.92 18.89 19.62
C VAL A 285 -3.39 19.10 19.22
N ILE A 286 -3.98 18.15 18.52
CA ILE A 286 -5.40 18.19 18.10
C ILE A 286 -6.31 18.28 19.32
N LYS A 287 -6.08 17.44 20.34
CA LYS A 287 -6.87 17.45 21.57
C LYS A 287 -6.81 18.80 22.29
N ALA A 288 -5.64 19.41 22.34
CA ALA A 288 -5.46 20.71 23.00
C ALA A 288 -6.17 21.85 22.26
N LYS A 289 -6.19 21.80 20.93
CA LYS A 289 -6.77 22.87 20.08
C LYS A 289 -8.28 22.70 19.88
N TYR A 290 -8.77 21.46 19.68
CA TYR A 290 -10.15 21.20 19.26
C TYR A 290 -10.95 20.32 20.23
N GLY A 291 -10.37 19.88 21.34
CA GLY A 291 -11.01 18.98 22.30
C GLY A 291 -10.79 17.50 22.02
N LYS A 292 -11.26 16.67 22.96
CA LYS A 292 -11.03 15.21 22.93
C LYS A 292 -11.71 14.52 21.74
N ASP A 293 -12.89 14.96 21.38
CA ASP A 293 -13.71 14.31 20.33
C ASP A 293 -13.12 14.54 18.93
N ALA A 294 -12.30 15.60 18.76
CA ALA A 294 -11.55 15.85 17.52
C ALA A 294 -10.42 14.83 17.23
N THR A 295 -10.15 13.90 18.15
CA THR A 295 -9.16 12.83 17.95
C THR A 295 -9.76 11.53 17.40
N ASN A 296 -10.97 11.56 16.86
CA ASN A 296 -11.52 10.47 16.05
C ASN A 296 -10.71 10.32 14.76
N VAL A 297 -10.69 9.10 14.23
CA VAL A 297 -9.89 8.76 13.04
C VAL A 297 -10.78 8.45 11.85
N GLY A 298 -10.26 8.71 10.65
CA GLY A 298 -10.84 8.27 9.39
C GLY A 298 -10.57 6.79 9.11
N ASP A 299 -10.96 6.35 7.91
CA ASP A 299 -10.88 4.94 7.48
C ASP A 299 -9.47 4.35 7.54
N GLU A 300 -8.45 5.19 7.44
CA GLU A 300 -7.04 4.79 7.37
C GLU A 300 -6.25 5.07 8.66
N GLY A 301 -6.94 5.51 9.71
CA GLY A 301 -6.35 5.73 11.02
C GLY A 301 -5.70 7.11 11.21
N GLY A 302 -5.71 7.99 10.22
CA GLY A 302 -5.40 9.41 10.37
C GLY A 302 -6.49 10.12 11.16
N PHE A 303 -6.13 11.14 11.96
CA PHE A 303 -7.10 11.93 12.70
C PHE A 303 -7.97 12.74 11.74
N ALA A 304 -9.23 12.93 12.11
CA ALA A 304 -10.21 13.66 11.31
C ALA A 304 -10.78 14.86 12.09
N PRO A 305 -9.95 15.83 12.52
CA PRO A 305 -10.46 17.04 13.16
C PRO A 305 -11.34 17.83 12.19
N ASN A 306 -12.34 18.51 12.72
CA ASN A 306 -13.23 19.33 11.88
C ASN A 306 -12.56 20.68 11.56
N ILE A 307 -11.67 20.65 10.58
CA ILE A 307 -10.95 21.79 10.03
C ILE A 307 -11.36 22.03 8.58
N LEU A 308 -11.25 23.27 8.13
CA LEU A 308 -11.67 23.71 6.79
C LEU A 308 -10.50 23.84 5.82
N GLU A 309 -9.43 24.44 6.32
CA GLU A 309 -8.31 24.86 5.49
C GLU A 309 -7.20 23.79 5.48
N ASN A 310 -6.71 23.43 4.30
CA ASN A 310 -5.64 22.46 4.16
C ASN A 310 -4.33 22.95 4.82
N ASN A 311 -4.08 24.25 4.83
CA ASN A 311 -2.97 24.86 5.59
C ASN A 311 -3.03 24.53 7.08
N GLU A 312 -4.24 24.47 7.65
CA GLU A 312 -4.40 24.19 9.08
C GLU A 312 -3.96 22.76 9.41
N ALA A 313 -4.17 21.81 8.50
CA ALA A 313 -3.65 20.44 8.65
C ALA A 313 -2.12 20.44 8.62
N LEU A 314 -1.49 21.20 7.72
CA LEU A 314 -0.02 21.31 7.64
C LEU A 314 0.58 21.97 8.88
N GLU A 315 -0.08 23.00 9.43
CA GLU A 315 0.33 23.63 10.70
C GLU A 315 0.23 22.65 11.88
N LEU A 316 -0.80 21.82 11.94
CA LEU A 316 -0.92 20.79 12.97
C LEU A 316 0.22 19.77 12.89
N LEU A 317 0.59 19.35 11.67
CA LEU A 317 1.72 18.45 11.46
C LEU A 317 3.04 19.09 11.90
N LYS A 318 3.29 20.33 11.47
CA LYS A 318 4.49 21.09 11.87
C LYS A 318 4.61 21.19 13.40
N ALA A 319 3.54 21.59 14.06
CA ALA A 319 3.51 21.69 15.53
C ALA A 319 3.74 20.31 16.20
N ALA A 320 3.21 19.23 15.63
CA ALA A 320 3.41 17.89 16.17
C ALA A 320 4.84 17.38 15.99
N ILE A 321 5.45 17.65 14.82
CA ILE A 321 6.85 17.30 14.50
C ILE A 321 7.80 18.04 15.44
N GLU A 322 7.61 19.34 15.62
CA GLU A 322 8.39 20.19 16.55
C GLU A 322 8.25 19.70 18.00
N LYS A 323 7.00 19.45 18.43
CA LYS A 323 6.70 18.96 19.79
C LYS A 323 7.30 17.58 20.06
N ALA A 324 7.40 16.72 19.06
CA ALA A 324 8.04 15.41 19.15
C ALA A 324 9.58 15.50 19.14
N GLY A 325 10.15 16.64 18.78
CA GLY A 325 11.60 16.86 18.73
C GLY A 325 12.28 16.35 17.47
N TYR A 326 11.55 16.28 16.34
CA TYR A 326 12.06 15.75 15.06
C TYR A 326 11.97 16.72 13.87
N PRO A 327 12.21 18.05 14.03
CA PRO A 327 12.02 19.02 12.94
C PRO A 327 12.93 18.74 11.74
N ASP A 328 14.13 18.20 11.96
CA ASP A 328 15.11 17.91 10.90
C ASP A 328 15.05 16.46 10.36
N LYS A 329 14.11 15.64 10.86
CA LYS A 329 14.04 14.21 10.52
C LYS A 329 12.80 13.83 9.73
N ILE A 330 11.82 14.72 9.65
CA ILE A 330 10.53 14.43 9.02
C ILE A 330 10.25 15.45 7.92
N VAL A 331 9.78 14.91 6.80
CA VAL A 331 9.17 15.68 5.71
C VAL A 331 7.72 15.26 5.54
N ILE A 332 6.94 16.03 4.77
CA ILE A 332 5.50 15.85 4.61
C ILE A 332 5.21 15.35 3.20
N GLY A 333 4.30 14.37 3.10
CA GLY A 333 3.62 13.95 1.88
C GLY A 333 2.13 14.27 1.97
N MET A 334 1.50 14.46 0.83
CA MET A 334 0.04 14.66 0.72
C MET A 334 -0.51 13.75 -0.36
N ASP A 335 -1.72 13.22 -0.13
CA ASP A 335 -2.59 12.73 -1.17
C ASP A 335 -3.80 13.68 -1.28
N VAL A 336 -3.95 14.27 -2.44
CA VAL A 336 -5.01 15.24 -2.68
C VAL A 336 -6.28 14.56 -3.17
N ALA A 337 -6.16 13.48 -3.94
CA ALA A 337 -7.26 12.78 -4.61
C ALA A 337 -8.19 13.74 -5.37
N ALA A 338 -7.60 14.62 -6.19
CA ALA A 338 -8.30 15.78 -6.76
C ALA A 338 -9.47 15.43 -7.70
N SER A 339 -9.52 14.20 -8.21
CA SER A 339 -10.67 13.70 -8.99
C SER A 339 -11.98 13.74 -8.19
N GLU A 340 -11.92 13.59 -6.86
CA GLU A 340 -13.10 13.64 -5.97
C GLU A 340 -13.81 14.99 -6.01
N PHE A 341 -13.08 16.08 -6.21
CA PHE A 341 -13.63 17.44 -6.23
C PHE A 341 -13.47 18.15 -7.57
N TYR A 342 -13.16 17.42 -8.64
CA TYR A 342 -13.16 17.93 -10.00
C TYR A 342 -14.60 18.13 -10.51
N ARG A 343 -14.90 19.32 -11.03
CA ARG A 343 -16.24 19.74 -11.49
C ARG A 343 -16.12 20.54 -12.78
N LYS A 344 -16.49 19.94 -13.91
CA LYS A 344 -16.60 20.64 -15.22
C LYS A 344 -15.35 21.44 -15.61
N GLY A 345 -14.18 20.87 -15.46
CA GLY A 345 -12.89 21.51 -15.82
C GLY A 345 -12.29 22.39 -14.74
N LYS A 346 -12.85 22.41 -13.53
CA LYS A 346 -12.40 23.17 -12.37
C LYS A 346 -12.44 22.32 -11.10
N TYR A 347 -12.01 22.87 -9.99
CA TYR A 347 -11.83 22.17 -8.73
C TYR A 347 -12.60 22.87 -7.60
N ASP A 348 -13.42 22.11 -6.87
CA ASP A 348 -14.22 22.59 -5.75
C ASP A 348 -13.62 22.16 -4.40
N LEU A 349 -12.83 23.00 -3.78
CA LEU A 349 -12.21 22.70 -2.48
C LEU A 349 -13.19 22.63 -1.29
N ASP A 350 -14.48 22.95 -1.51
CA ASP A 350 -15.53 22.77 -0.51
C ASP A 350 -16.64 21.83 -1.03
N PHE A 351 -16.25 20.80 -1.78
CA PHE A 351 -17.13 19.85 -2.46
C PHE A 351 -18.07 19.07 -1.52
N LYS A 352 -17.84 19.13 -0.22
CA LYS A 352 -18.69 18.53 0.82
C LYS A 352 -19.87 19.46 1.24
N SER A 353 -19.83 20.71 0.83
CA SER A 353 -20.93 21.69 0.99
C SER A 353 -21.84 21.69 -0.24
N PRO A 354 -23.02 22.27 -0.18
CA PRO A 354 -23.88 22.42 -1.35
C PRO A 354 -23.16 23.07 -2.53
N ASP A 355 -23.42 22.57 -3.74
CA ASP A 355 -22.71 22.95 -4.97
C ASP A 355 -22.84 24.48 -5.26
N ASP A 356 -21.69 25.16 -5.46
CA ASP A 356 -21.61 26.57 -5.86
C ASP A 356 -20.47 26.77 -6.88
N PRO A 357 -20.80 26.89 -8.17
CA PRO A 357 -19.79 27.08 -9.21
C PRO A 357 -18.95 28.36 -9.08
N ASN A 358 -19.35 29.32 -8.27
CA ASN A 358 -18.62 30.59 -8.11
C ASN A 358 -17.32 30.39 -7.26
N ARG A 359 -17.25 29.33 -6.46
CA ARG A 359 -16.05 29.01 -5.64
C ARG A 359 -15.06 28.10 -6.33
N TYR A 360 -15.38 27.60 -7.55
CA TYR A 360 -14.50 26.70 -8.27
C TYR A 360 -13.25 27.41 -8.75
N ILE A 361 -12.09 26.80 -8.50
CA ILE A 361 -10.80 27.29 -8.95
C ILE A 361 -10.31 26.53 -10.19
N SER A 362 -9.47 27.17 -10.99
CA SER A 362 -8.79 26.53 -12.12
C SER A 362 -7.70 25.57 -11.67
N GLY A 363 -7.25 24.69 -12.56
CA GLY A 363 -6.07 23.84 -12.29
C GLY A 363 -4.80 24.63 -12.05
N GLU A 364 -4.64 25.80 -12.70
CA GLU A 364 -3.51 26.69 -12.45
C GLU A 364 -3.53 27.28 -11.04
N GLU A 365 -4.69 27.75 -10.58
CA GLU A 365 -4.87 28.27 -9.21
C GLU A 365 -4.62 27.16 -8.18
N LEU A 366 -5.10 25.94 -8.43
CA LEU A 366 -4.86 24.79 -7.58
C LEU A 366 -3.37 24.43 -7.54
N GLY A 367 -2.68 24.41 -8.68
CA GLY A 367 -1.23 24.21 -8.75
C GLY A 367 -0.43 25.27 -8.01
N ASN A 368 -0.89 26.53 -8.03
CA ASN A 368 -0.27 27.63 -7.27
C ASN A 368 -0.49 27.47 -5.76
N LEU A 369 -1.62 26.90 -5.34
CA LEU A 369 -1.86 26.54 -3.94
C LEU A 369 -0.86 25.49 -3.46
N TYR A 370 -0.61 24.44 -4.24
CA TYR A 370 0.41 23.43 -3.91
C TYR A 370 1.82 24.01 -3.83
N LYS A 371 2.20 24.91 -4.75
CA LYS A 371 3.49 25.61 -4.69
C LYS A 371 3.63 26.41 -3.40
N SER A 372 2.53 26.98 -2.88
CA SER A 372 2.55 27.66 -1.58
C SER A 372 2.79 26.69 -0.43
N PHE A 373 2.26 25.47 -0.48
CA PHE A 373 2.53 24.44 0.51
C PHE A 373 4.00 24.01 0.50
N VAL A 374 4.54 23.73 -0.70
CA VAL A 374 5.95 23.36 -0.87
C VAL A 374 6.90 24.47 -0.37
N LYS A 375 6.53 25.74 -0.57
CA LYS A 375 7.32 26.89 -0.11
C LYS A 375 7.31 27.07 1.41
N ASN A 376 6.16 26.83 2.06
CA ASN A 376 5.93 27.21 3.45
C ASN A 376 6.11 26.04 4.43
N TYR A 377 6.07 24.81 3.94
CA TYR A 377 6.15 23.57 4.72
C TYR A 377 7.14 22.59 4.08
N PRO A 378 7.66 21.62 4.80
CA PRO A 378 8.56 20.60 4.24
C PRO A 378 7.80 19.56 3.42
N VAL A 379 6.95 20.01 2.49
CA VAL A 379 6.20 19.15 1.57
C VAL A 379 7.12 18.73 0.43
N VAL A 380 7.34 17.43 0.28
CA VAL A 380 8.25 16.86 -0.73
C VAL A 380 7.57 15.86 -1.67
N SER A 381 6.30 15.55 -1.42
CA SER A 381 5.52 14.61 -2.23
C SER A 381 4.05 15.03 -2.26
N ILE A 382 3.47 15.08 -3.45
CA ILE A 382 2.04 15.31 -3.65
C ILE A 382 1.50 14.24 -4.61
N GLU A 383 0.51 13.50 -4.14
CA GLU A 383 -0.19 12.46 -4.88
C GLU A 383 -1.51 13.04 -5.43
N ASP A 384 -1.83 12.66 -6.66
CA ASP A 384 -3.05 13.03 -7.40
C ASP A 384 -3.44 14.51 -7.27
N PRO A 385 -2.53 15.44 -7.66
CA PRO A 385 -2.78 16.87 -7.55
C PRO A 385 -3.90 17.38 -8.45
N PHE A 386 -4.27 16.63 -9.50
CA PHE A 386 -5.34 16.99 -10.45
C PHE A 386 -6.19 15.76 -10.81
N ASP A 387 -7.30 16.01 -11.50
CA ASP A 387 -8.15 14.94 -12.01
C ASP A 387 -7.39 13.96 -12.90
N GLN A 388 -7.79 12.69 -12.86
CA GLN A 388 -7.13 11.57 -13.55
C GLN A 388 -7.05 11.72 -15.08
N ASP A 389 -7.77 12.68 -15.66
CA ASP A 389 -7.75 12.97 -17.09
C ASP A 389 -7.32 14.42 -17.41
N ASP A 390 -6.97 15.23 -16.41
CA ASP A 390 -6.49 16.61 -16.60
C ASP A 390 -4.97 16.67 -16.90
N TRP A 391 -4.55 15.98 -17.98
CA TRP A 391 -3.17 15.76 -18.37
C TRP A 391 -2.34 17.05 -18.51
N ASP A 392 -2.95 18.14 -18.94
CA ASP A 392 -2.25 19.42 -19.16
C ASP A 392 -1.81 20.05 -17.83
N ASN A 393 -2.68 20.04 -16.81
CA ASN A 393 -2.32 20.55 -15.48
C ASN A 393 -1.28 19.66 -14.79
N TRP A 394 -1.36 18.33 -14.91
CA TRP A 394 -0.32 17.42 -14.43
C TRP A 394 1.06 17.78 -15.01
N LYS A 395 1.16 17.87 -16.34
CA LYS A 395 2.39 18.20 -17.06
C LYS A 395 2.93 19.57 -16.67
N ASN A 396 2.05 20.58 -16.62
CA ASN A 396 2.43 21.95 -16.27
C ASN A 396 2.95 22.01 -14.83
N PHE A 397 2.30 21.37 -13.90
CA PHE A 397 2.70 21.34 -12.50
C PHE A 397 4.07 20.66 -12.32
N LEU A 398 4.24 19.46 -12.85
CA LEU A 398 5.51 18.74 -12.76
C LEU A 398 6.68 19.56 -13.30
N SER A 399 6.47 20.34 -14.36
CA SER A 399 7.53 21.18 -14.96
C SER A 399 7.95 22.37 -14.10
N THR A 400 7.18 22.69 -13.05
CA THR A 400 7.35 23.90 -12.22
C THR A 400 7.71 23.62 -10.77
N VAL A 401 7.83 22.35 -10.38
CA VAL A 401 8.16 21.93 -9.01
C VAL A 401 9.31 20.94 -8.99
N ASP A 402 10.06 20.93 -7.89
CA ASP A 402 11.17 19.97 -7.67
C ASP A 402 10.81 19.05 -6.48
N ILE A 403 9.67 18.38 -6.61
CA ILE A 403 9.17 17.42 -5.62
C ILE A 403 8.72 16.12 -6.30
N GLN A 404 8.43 15.12 -5.50
CA GLN A 404 7.76 13.91 -5.97
C GLN A 404 6.29 14.22 -6.30
N VAL A 405 5.88 13.99 -7.54
CA VAL A 405 4.49 14.05 -8.00
C VAL A 405 4.03 12.63 -8.30
N VAL A 406 3.10 12.12 -7.51
CA VAL A 406 2.70 10.71 -7.53
C VAL A 406 1.40 10.56 -8.31
N GLY A 407 1.37 9.60 -9.25
CA GLY A 407 0.15 9.24 -9.98
C GLY A 407 -0.47 8.00 -9.38
N ASP A 408 -1.63 8.15 -8.73
CA ASP A 408 -2.52 7.08 -8.29
C ASP A 408 -3.65 6.88 -9.30
N ASP A 409 -4.71 7.64 -9.24
CA ASP A 409 -5.83 7.57 -10.20
C ASP A 409 -5.40 7.85 -11.64
N LEU A 410 -4.38 8.68 -11.83
CA LEU A 410 -3.78 8.93 -13.14
C LEU A 410 -3.31 7.65 -13.83
N THR A 411 -2.69 6.76 -13.09
CA THR A 411 -1.99 5.57 -13.64
C THR A 411 -2.68 4.24 -13.32
N VAL A 412 -3.40 4.16 -12.21
CA VAL A 412 -4.10 2.99 -11.65
C VAL A 412 -3.26 1.69 -11.71
N THR A 413 -1.97 1.80 -11.51
CA THR A 413 -1.01 0.69 -11.65
C THR A 413 -1.06 0.00 -13.05
N ASN A 414 -1.66 0.64 -14.06
CA ASN A 414 -1.86 0.09 -15.39
C ASN A 414 -0.71 0.47 -16.32
N PRO A 415 0.06 -0.50 -16.87
CA PRO A 415 1.18 -0.21 -17.75
C PRO A 415 0.85 0.69 -18.95
N LYS A 416 -0.36 0.61 -19.51
CA LYS A 416 -0.79 1.48 -20.63
C LYS A 416 -0.90 2.95 -20.19
N ARG A 417 -1.47 3.21 -19.01
CA ARG A 417 -1.60 4.56 -18.47
C ARG A 417 -0.25 5.09 -17.97
N ILE A 418 0.57 4.23 -17.37
CA ILE A 418 1.95 4.56 -16.99
C ILE A 418 2.75 5.00 -18.22
N GLN A 419 2.68 4.25 -19.32
CA GLN A 419 3.35 4.60 -20.57
C GLN A 419 2.90 5.96 -21.09
N LYS A 420 1.59 6.24 -21.10
CA LYS A 420 1.05 7.55 -21.49
C LYS A 420 1.56 8.66 -20.57
N ALA A 421 1.60 8.43 -19.26
CA ALA A 421 2.07 9.41 -18.28
C ALA A 421 3.56 9.73 -18.45
N ILE A 422 4.39 8.72 -18.81
CA ILE A 422 5.79 8.88 -19.15
C ILE A 422 5.94 9.77 -20.40
N GLU A 423 5.22 9.45 -21.48
CA GLU A 423 5.27 10.19 -22.74
C GLU A 423 4.85 11.65 -22.57
N GLN A 424 3.84 11.90 -21.73
CA GLN A 424 3.34 13.25 -21.46
C GLN A 424 4.11 13.97 -20.35
N LYS A 425 5.02 13.28 -19.64
CA LYS A 425 5.74 13.84 -18.48
C LYS A 425 4.76 14.37 -17.43
N ALA A 426 3.75 13.56 -17.09
CA ALA A 426 2.68 13.98 -16.21
C ALA A 426 3.04 13.84 -14.72
N CYS A 427 3.79 12.81 -14.35
CA CYS A 427 4.25 12.56 -12.97
C CYS A 427 5.68 11.98 -12.99
N ASN A 428 6.29 11.83 -11.83
CA ASN A 428 7.63 11.24 -11.66
C ASN A 428 7.68 10.10 -10.65
N CYS A 429 6.53 9.68 -10.16
CA CYS A 429 6.39 8.56 -9.24
C CYS A 429 5.08 7.79 -9.52
N LEU A 430 5.17 6.47 -9.54
CA LEU A 430 4.04 5.55 -9.61
C LEU A 430 3.54 5.25 -8.19
N LEU A 431 2.25 5.39 -7.93
CA LEU A 431 1.64 4.69 -6.80
C LEU A 431 1.26 3.28 -7.26
N LEU A 432 1.82 2.27 -6.60
CA LEU A 432 1.58 0.87 -6.92
C LEU A 432 0.59 0.28 -5.93
N LYS A 433 -0.59 -0.07 -6.39
CA LYS A 433 -1.63 -0.78 -5.65
C LYS A 433 -1.97 -2.09 -6.35
N VAL A 434 -1.62 -3.21 -5.76
CA VAL A 434 -1.72 -4.55 -6.41
C VAL A 434 -3.13 -4.87 -6.91
N ASN A 435 -4.17 -4.39 -6.24
CA ASN A 435 -5.55 -4.66 -6.61
C ASN A 435 -6.10 -3.77 -7.74
N GLN A 436 -5.46 -2.62 -8.03
CA GLN A 436 -5.83 -1.77 -9.16
C GLN A 436 -5.56 -2.44 -10.51
N ILE A 437 -4.56 -3.33 -10.56
CA ILE A 437 -4.22 -4.11 -11.76
C ILE A 437 -4.62 -5.57 -11.63
N GLY A 438 -4.53 -6.18 -10.44
CA GLY A 438 -5.15 -7.47 -10.11
C GLY A 438 -4.29 -8.70 -10.30
N SER A 439 -2.96 -8.60 -10.53
CA SER A 439 -2.02 -9.72 -10.46
C SER A 439 -0.63 -9.30 -10.02
N VAL A 440 0.12 -10.21 -9.43
CA VAL A 440 1.52 -9.99 -9.03
C VAL A 440 2.40 -9.72 -10.25
N THR A 441 2.21 -10.47 -11.32
CA THR A 441 2.98 -10.31 -12.57
C THR A 441 2.81 -8.92 -13.17
N GLU A 442 1.58 -8.43 -13.32
CA GLU A 442 1.33 -7.09 -13.86
C GLU A 442 1.82 -5.99 -12.92
N SER A 443 1.72 -6.19 -11.59
CA SER A 443 2.27 -5.25 -10.60
C SER A 443 3.80 -5.12 -10.73
N ILE A 444 4.51 -6.24 -10.93
CA ILE A 444 5.95 -6.23 -11.20
C ILE A 444 6.26 -5.51 -12.51
N GLN A 445 5.49 -5.75 -13.57
CA GLN A 445 5.65 -5.09 -14.86
C GLN A 445 5.46 -3.58 -14.77
N ALA A 446 4.40 -3.12 -14.07
CA ALA A 446 4.13 -1.70 -13.82
C ALA A 446 5.28 -1.03 -13.07
N CYS A 447 5.77 -1.67 -11.99
CA CYS A 447 6.91 -1.18 -11.23
C CYS A 447 8.16 -1.04 -12.10
N LYS A 448 8.49 -2.05 -12.88
CA LYS A 448 9.67 -2.04 -13.74
C LYS A 448 9.57 -1.00 -14.85
N LEU A 449 8.39 -0.82 -15.43
CA LEU A 449 8.15 0.22 -16.42
C LEU A 449 8.44 1.62 -15.85
N ALA A 450 7.94 1.90 -14.64
CA ALA A 450 8.20 3.16 -13.96
C ALA A 450 9.70 3.33 -13.64
N GLN A 451 10.34 2.34 -13.00
CA GLN A 451 11.74 2.40 -12.61
C GLN A 451 12.70 2.56 -13.81
N THR A 452 12.45 1.87 -14.92
CA THR A 452 13.30 1.96 -16.12
C THR A 452 13.21 3.31 -16.82
N ASN A 453 12.14 4.08 -16.54
CA ASN A 453 11.98 5.45 -17.03
C ASN A 453 12.38 6.52 -16.00
N GLY A 454 13.10 6.12 -14.94
CA GLY A 454 13.64 7.04 -13.93
C GLY A 454 12.63 7.51 -12.89
N TRP A 455 11.44 6.92 -12.84
CA TRP A 455 10.43 7.24 -11.83
C TRP A 455 10.71 6.59 -10.50
N GLY A 456 10.28 7.24 -9.43
CA GLY A 456 10.03 6.58 -8.16
C GLY A 456 8.83 5.62 -8.22
N VAL A 457 8.75 4.73 -7.24
CA VAL A 457 7.56 3.87 -7.05
C VAL A 457 7.22 3.84 -5.57
N MET A 458 5.99 4.17 -5.24
CA MET A 458 5.42 4.12 -3.89
C MET A 458 4.43 2.95 -3.82
N VAL A 459 4.72 1.93 -2.98
CA VAL A 459 3.79 0.79 -2.80
C VAL A 459 2.77 1.15 -1.75
N SER A 460 1.49 1.03 -2.07
CA SER A 460 0.41 1.53 -1.21
C SER A 460 -0.49 0.42 -0.67
N HIS A 461 -1.03 0.69 0.51
CA HIS A 461 -2.20 0.00 1.05
C HIS A 461 -3.49 0.43 0.33
N ARG A 462 -4.62 -0.09 0.78
CA ARG A 462 -5.95 0.45 0.45
C ARG A 462 -6.69 0.81 1.74
N SER A 463 -7.77 1.59 1.62
CA SER A 463 -8.59 1.99 2.77
C SER A 463 -9.23 0.78 3.49
N GLY A 464 -9.52 -0.30 2.77
CA GLY A 464 -9.94 -1.58 3.30
C GLY A 464 -8.81 -2.59 3.30
N GLU A 465 -8.15 -2.78 4.44
CA GLU A 465 -7.07 -3.73 4.62
C GLU A 465 -7.50 -4.94 5.46
N THR A 466 -6.68 -5.99 5.40
CA THR A 466 -6.84 -7.23 6.14
C THR A 466 -5.60 -7.51 7.00
N GLU A 467 -5.50 -8.72 7.57
CA GLU A 467 -4.27 -9.18 8.25
C GLU A 467 -3.14 -9.55 7.27
N ASP A 468 -3.37 -9.52 5.95
CA ASP A 468 -2.37 -9.87 4.96
C ASP A 468 -1.28 -8.80 4.86
N THR A 469 -0.02 -9.23 4.93
CA THR A 469 1.16 -8.38 4.92
C THR A 469 1.94 -8.44 3.60
N PHE A 470 1.34 -8.93 2.53
CA PHE A 470 2.04 -9.15 1.24
C PHE A 470 2.78 -7.91 0.75
N ILE A 471 2.18 -6.73 0.84
CA ILE A 471 2.80 -5.49 0.35
C ILE A 471 4.07 -5.10 1.11
N ALA A 472 4.26 -5.55 2.35
CA ALA A 472 5.50 -5.32 3.10
C ALA A 472 6.69 -6.10 2.49
N ASP A 473 6.45 -7.31 2.00
CA ASP A 473 7.45 -8.07 1.24
C ASP A 473 7.59 -7.53 -0.20
N LEU A 474 6.50 -7.06 -0.80
CA LEU A 474 6.49 -6.51 -2.16
C LEU A 474 7.39 -5.28 -2.27
N VAL A 475 7.24 -4.32 -1.36
CA VAL A 475 8.03 -3.08 -1.36
C VAL A 475 9.53 -3.35 -1.26
N VAL A 476 9.93 -4.33 -0.46
CA VAL A 476 11.34 -4.74 -0.31
C VAL A 476 11.82 -5.48 -1.55
N GLY A 477 11.04 -6.44 -2.05
CA GLY A 477 11.40 -7.27 -3.21
C GLY A 477 11.49 -6.46 -4.51
N LEU A 478 10.63 -5.47 -4.70
CA LEU A 478 10.68 -4.58 -5.86
C LEU A 478 11.77 -3.49 -5.74
N CYS A 479 12.46 -3.40 -4.60
CA CYS A 479 13.52 -2.41 -4.37
C CYS A 479 13.02 -0.98 -4.63
N THR A 480 11.78 -0.67 -4.23
CA THR A 480 11.17 0.64 -4.48
C THR A 480 11.67 1.70 -3.52
N GLY A 481 11.88 1.33 -2.25
CA GLY A 481 12.38 2.20 -1.19
C GLY A 481 11.33 3.12 -0.56
N GLN A 482 10.05 3.00 -0.95
CA GLN A 482 8.95 3.77 -0.34
C GLN A 482 7.65 3.01 -0.51
#